data_4ca798ace2762fec702b39a7addb55d2
#
_entry.id   4ca798ace2762fec702b39a7addb55d2
#
_cell.length_a   1.000
_cell.length_b   1.000
_cell.length_c   1.000
_cell.angle_alpha   90.00
_cell.angle_beta   90.00
_cell.angle_gamma   90.00
#
_symmetry.space_group_name_H-M   'P 1'
#
loop_
_entity.id
_entity.type
_entity.pdbx_description
1 polymer ?
#
loop_
_entity_poly.entity_id
_entity_poly.type
_entity_poly.pdbx_seq_one_letter_code
_entity_poly.pdbx_strand_id
1 'polypeptide(L)'
;HMAEYDVELTEDDKAEIADTAAAFIADNSKDALDALGADEETVERYLTLATIQNRMHTAIIADADTNVTDEEANTSSYSYVKVSKQSHTDEDGNTVEYTDTELTLLGKTVGMFDMDAKAGTLEDAAEQYDYTVSSGTFTADDSTLDEAVLTALQGLDEGEVSDVIDTDTDYYVVRLDEKTDADATETTRQNIISQRQSDLYDET
;
A
#
# COMPACT_ATOMS: atom_id res chain seq x y z
N HIS A 1 20.74 22.01 -14.08
CA HIS A 1 19.81 20.98 -14.56
C HIS A 1 18.80 21.47 -15.60
N MET A 2 18.19 22.70 -15.49
CA MET A 2 17.21 23.20 -16.49
C MET A 2 17.66 23.07 -17.94
N ALA A 3 18.94 23.38 -18.24
CA ALA A 3 19.51 23.26 -19.58
C ALA A 3 19.70 21.79 -20.03
N GLU A 4 19.78 20.87 -19.11
CA GLU A 4 19.94 19.43 -19.38
C GLU A 4 18.62 18.80 -19.81
N TYR A 5 17.51 19.27 -19.22
CA TYR A 5 16.15 18.80 -19.52
C TYR A 5 15.38 19.70 -20.49
N ASP A 6 16.04 20.69 -21.08
CA ASP A 6 15.46 21.67 -22.05
C ASP A 6 14.17 22.34 -21.52
N VAL A 7 14.14 22.62 -20.19
CA VAL A 7 12.97 23.23 -19.52
C VAL A 7 13.06 24.73 -19.62
N GLU A 8 12.17 25.33 -20.40
CA GLU A 8 12.00 26.77 -20.56
C GLU A 8 10.55 27.17 -20.33
N LEU A 9 10.34 28.40 -19.84
CA LEU A 9 9.01 29.01 -19.79
C LEU A 9 8.63 29.59 -21.16
N THR A 10 7.47 29.16 -21.63
CA THR A 10 6.87 29.73 -22.85
C THR A 10 6.33 31.16 -22.60
N GLU A 11 6.03 31.90 -23.67
CA GLU A 11 5.39 33.21 -23.54
C GLU A 11 3.98 33.09 -22.93
N ASP A 12 3.28 31.99 -23.20
CA ASP A 12 1.95 31.70 -22.60
C ASP A 12 2.09 31.46 -21.09
N ASP A 13 3.11 30.75 -20.62
CA ASP A 13 3.37 30.57 -19.18
C ASP A 13 3.63 31.92 -18.49
N LYS A 14 4.43 32.77 -19.09
CA LYS A 14 4.74 34.08 -18.52
C LYS A 14 3.49 34.95 -18.42
N ALA A 15 2.63 34.89 -19.44
CA ALA A 15 1.36 35.60 -19.41
C ALA A 15 0.41 35.08 -18.33
N GLU A 16 0.29 33.75 -18.20
CA GLU A 16 -0.56 33.11 -17.17
C GLU A 16 -0.05 33.43 -15.75
N ILE A 17 1.28 33.42 -15.56
CA ILE A 17 1.91 33.78 -14.28
C ILE A 17 1.60 35.22 -13.92
N ALA A 18 1.73 36.17 -14.85
CA ALA A 18 1.44 37.58 -14.61
C ALA A 18 -0.05 37.80 -14.29
N ASP A 19 -0.95 37.21 -15.06
CA ASP A 19 -2.40 37.29 -14.82
C ASP A 19 -2.79 36.70 -13.46
N THR A 20 -2.21 35.57 -13.08
CA THR A 20 -2.45 34.87 -11.79
C THR A 20 -1.91 35.70 -10.61
N ALA A 21 -0.74 36.32 -10.76
CA ALA A 21 -0.16 37.18 -9.74
C ALA A 21 -1.03 38.42 -9.53
N ALA A 22 -1.44 39.08 -10.62
CA ALA A 22 -2.33 40.23 -10.57
C ALA A 22 -3.69 39.90 -9.89
N ALA A 23 -4.27 38.75 -10.24
CA ALA A 23 -5.51 38.25 -9.60
C ALA A 23 -5.31 38.01 -8.10
N PHE A 24 -4.21 37.36 -7.69
CA PHE A 24 -3.89 37.13 -6.28
C PHE A 24 -3.80 38.45 -5.50
N ILE A 25 -3.15 39.46 -6.05
CA ILE A 25 -3.06 40.80 -5.42
C ILE A 25 -4.43 41.49 -5.34
N ALA A 26 -5.25 41.37 -6.36
CA ALA A 26 -6.57 42.00 -6.40
C ALA A 26 -7.57 41.35 -5.42
N ASP A 27 -7.48 40.05 -5.22
CA ASP A 27 -8.41 39.25 -4.42
C ASP A 27 -8.08 39.26 -2.90
N ASN A 28 -6.91 39.77 -2.51
CA ASN A 28 -6.48 39.84 -1.11
C ASN A 28 -6.45 41.25 -0.54
N SER A 29 -6.76 41.36 0.77
CA SER A 29 -6.69 42.65 1.45
C SER A 29 -5.24 43.12 1.62
N LYS A 30 -5.07 44.45 1.66
CA LYS A 30 -3.75 45.05 1.87
C LYS A 30 -3.07 44.53 3.14
N ASP A 31 -3.82 44.39 4.24
CA ASP A 31 -3.28 43.89 5.51
C ASP A 31 -2.78 42.46 5.41
N ALA A 32 -3.46 41.60 4.64
CA ALA A 32 -3.02 40.23 4.38
C ALA A 32 -1.76 40.21 3.51
N LEU A 33 -1.70 41.00 2.46
CA LEU A 33 -0.54 41.13 1.58
C LEU A 33 0.70 41.66 2.34
N ASP A 34 0.52 42.70 3.14
CA ASP A 34 1.57 43.29 3.97
C ASP A 34 2.09 42.27 5.01
N ALA A 35 1.20 41.48 5.62
CA ALA A 35 1.57 40.41 6.57
C ALA A 35 2.37 39.27 5.92
N LEU A 36 2.11 38.96 4.66
CA LEU A 36 2.83 37.95 3.86
C LEU A 36 4.09 38.51 3.20
N GLY A 37 4.27 39.84 3.15
CA GLY A 37 5.31 40.48 2.36
C GLY A 37 5.12 40.24 0.86
N ALA A 38 3.84 40.09 0.43
CA ALA A 38 3.48 39.75 -0.94
C ALA A 38 3.19 41.02 -1.74
N ASP A 39 3.98 41.28 -2.78
CA ASP A 39 3.69 42.19 -3.87
C ASP A 39 3.63 41.40 -5.19
N GLU A 40 3.20 42.04 -6.25
CA GLU A 40 3.00 41.39 -7.54
C GLU A 40 4.30 40.78 -8.07
N GLU A 41 5.45 41.42 -7.94
CA GLU A 41 6.76 40.90 -8.35
C GLU A 41 7.16 39.66 -7.57
N THR A 42 6.92 39.66 -6.25
CA THR A 42 7.22 38.53 -5.38
C THR A 42 6.33 37.32 -5.72
N VAL A 43 5.04 37.54 -5.98
CA VAL A 43 4.10 36.51 -6.39
C VAL A 43 4.45 35.94 -7.76
N GLU A 44 4.73 36.77 -8.76
CA GLU A 44 5.19 36.36 -10.08
C GLU A 44 6.46 35.50 -9.98
N ARG A 45 7.44 35.92 -9.17
CA ARG A 45 8.67 35.19 -8.95
C ARG A 45 8.42 33.82 -8.32
N TYR A 46 7.53 33.74 -7.34
CA TYR A 46 7.14 32.48 -6.71
C TYR A 46 6.47 31.55 -7.72
N LEU A 47 5.50 32.04 -8.49
CA LEU A 47 4.78 31.27 -9.51
C LEU A 47 5.74 30.80 -10.62
N THR A 48 6.68 31.67 -11.03
CA THR A 48 7.74 31.31 -11.98
C THR A 48 8.56 30.12 -11.50
N LEU A 49 9.03 30.16 -10.25
CA LEU A 49 9.80 29.06 -9.65
C LEU A 49 8.99 27.79 -9.53
N ALA A 50 7.72 27.88 -9.09
CA ALA A 50 6.82 26.75 -8.98
C ALA A 50 6.54 26.10 -10.35
N THR A 51 6.31 26.90 -11.39
CA THR A 51 6.10 26.41 -12.76
C THR A 51 7.34 25.70 -13.31
N ILE A 52 8.53 26.28 -13.10
CA ILE A 52 9.80 25.66 -13.50
C ILE A 52 9.99 24.33 -12.74
N GLN A 53 9.78 24.31 -11.43
CA GLN A 53 9.90 23.10 -10.62
C GLN A 53 8.97 21.99 -11.12
N ASN A 54 7.72 22.32 -11.41
CA ASN A 54 6.73 21.35 -11.91
C ASN A 54 7.13 20.79 -13.28
N ARG A 55 7.63 21.64 -14.19
CA ARG A 55 8.14 21.22 -15.50
C ARG A 55 9.40 20.37 -15.40
N MET A 56 10.33 20.74 -14.52
CA MET A 56 11.51 19.95 -14.22
C MET A 56 11.13 18.58 -13.68
N HIS A 57 10.22 18.52 -12.71
CA HIS A 57 9.72 17.26 -12.19
C HIS A 57 9.15 16.38 -13.31
N THR A 58 8.27 16.93 -14.16
CA THR A 58 7.67 16.20 -15.29
C THR A 58 8.72 15.70 -16.28
N ALA A 59 9.73 16.51 -16.59
CA ALA A 59 10.79 16.15 -17.51
C ALA A 59 11.69 15.03 -16.93
N ILE A 60 12.07 15.15 -15.65
CA ILE A 60 12.90 14.15 -14.96
C ILE A 60 12.19 12.80 -14.90
N ILE A 61 10.94 12.76 -14.42
CA ILE A 61 10.21 11.50 -14.28
C ILE A 61 9.85 10.84 -15.61
N ALA A 62 9.86 11.59 -16.72
CA ALA A 62 9.63 11.03 -18.06
C ALA A 62 10.77 10.11 -18.50
N ASP A 63 11.98 10.26 -17.95
CA ASP A 63 13.13 9.42 -18.24
C ASP A 63 13.19 8.14 -17.37
N ALA A 64 12.26 7.99 -16.42
CA ALA A 64 12.21 6.79 -15.61
C ALA A 64 11.87 5.54 -16.43
N ASP A 65 12.52 4.42 -16.08
CA ASP A 65 12.19 3.13 -16.70
C ASP A 65 10.78 2.67 -16.27
N THR A 66 9.82 2.77 -17.18
CA THR A 66 8.44 2.33 -16.99
C THR A 66 8.19 0.89 -17.46
N ASN A 67 9.22 0.19 -17.93
CA ASN A 67 9.08 -1.20 -18.35
C ASN A 67 9.16 -2.13 -17.16
N VAL A 68 7.99 -2.44 -16.58
CA VAL A 68 7.83 -3.40 -15.47
C VAL A 68 7.39 -4.73 -16.05
N THR A 69 8.17 -5.78 -15.79
CA THR A 69 7.86 -7.14 -16.25
C THR A 69 6.66 -7.73 -15.50
N ASP A 70 6.02 -8.75 -16.08
CA ASP A 70 4.91 -9.44 -15.41
C ASP A 70 5.40 -10.14 -14.13
N GLU A 71 6.65 -10.62 -14.11
CA GLU A 71 7.24 -11.25 -12.92
C GLU A 71 7.46 -10.26 -11.77
N GLU A 72 7.94 -9.04 -12.08
CA GLU A 72 8.10 -7.97 -11.07
C GLU A 72 6.78 -7.51 -10.48
N ALA A 73 5.73 -7.46 -11.29
CA ALA A 73 4.42 -6.96 -10.87
C ALA A 73 3.51 -8.04 -10.30
N ASN A 74 3.80 -9.34 -10.55
CA ASN A 74 2.89 -10.41 -10.18
C ASN A 74 2.52 -10.35 -8.69
N THR A 75 1.23 -10.22 -8.45
CA THR A 75 0.66 -10.13 -7.12
C THR A 75 -0.44 -11.18 -7.00
N SER A 76 -0.33 -12.00 -5.98
CA SER A 76 -1.29 -13.05 -5.64
C SER A 76 -2.29 -12.54 -4.62
N SER A 77 -3.51 -13.09 -4.62
CA SER A 77 -4.51 -12.82 -3.57
C SER A 77 -4.77 -14.06 -2.71
N TYR A 78 -5.09 -13.82 -1.44
CA TYR A 78 -5.34 -14.88 -0.47
C TYR A 78 -6.39 -14.46 0.55
N SER A 79 -7.06 -15.46 1.12
CA SER A 79 -7.94 -15.32 2.27
C SER A 79 -7.35 -16.05 3.46
N TYR A 80 -7.60 -15.55 4.67
CA TYR A 80 -7.03 -16.14 5.87
C TYR A 80 -7.91 -15.97 7.11
N VAL A 81 -7.74 -16.90 8.03
CA VAL A 81 -8.18 -16.75 9.43
C VAL A 81 -6.92 -16.66 10.29
N LYS A 82 -6.91 -15.66 11.17
CA LYS A 82 -5.84 -15.41 12.15
C LYS A 82 -6.41 -15.55 13.55
N VAL A 83 -5.79 -16.39 14.38
CA VAL A 83 -6.20 -16.61 15.77
C VAL A 83 -5.03 -16.29 16.70
N SER A 84 -5.19 -15.26 17.54
CA SER A 84 -4.15 -14.84 18.48
C SER A 84 -3.87 -15.90 19.55
N LYS A 85 -2.59 -16.08 19.87
CA LYS A 85 -2.10 -16.93 20.96
C LYS A 85 -1.77 -16.10 22.22
N GLN A 86 -1.85 -14.77 22.13
CA GLN A 86 -1.40 -13.90 23.22
C GLN A 86 -2.50 -13.67 24.26
N SER A 87 -3.70 -13.36 23.81
CA SER A 87 -4.80 -13.02 24.72
C SER A 87 -6.16 -13.29 24.08
N HIS A 88 -7.17 -13.42 24.94
CA HIS A 88 -8.57 -13.52 24.57
C HIS A 88 -9.42 -12.60 25.46
N THR A 89 -10.67 -12.41 25.09
CA THR A 89 -11.64 -11.70 25.93
C THR A 89 -12.38 -12.71 26.81
N ASP A 90 -12.37 -12.49 28.14
CA ASP A 90 -13.08 -13.32 29.09
C ASP A 90 -14.60 -13.04 29.11
N GLU A 91 -15.37 -13.80 29.91
CA GLU A 91 -16.82 -13.63 30.03
C GLU A 91 -17.22 -12.27 30.59
N ASP A 92 -16.35 -11.60 31.32
CA ASP A 92 -16.56 -10.25 31.89
C ASP A 92 -16.13 -9.12 30.91
N GLY A 93 -15.61 -9.46 29.71
CA GLY A 93 -15.19 -8.51 28.69
C GLY A 93 -13.76 -7.97 28.88
N ASN A 94 -12.95 -8.57 29.77
CA ASN A 94 -11.56 -8.17 29.96
C ASN A 94 -10.62 -8.93 29.00
N THR A 95 -9.55 -8.27 28.60
CA THR A 95 -8.46 -8.94 27.86
C THR A 95 -7.57 -9.67 28.86
N VAL A 96 -7.46 -11.00 28.71
CA VAL A 96 -6.63 -11.87 29.55
C VAL A 96 -5.68 -12.69 28.69
N GLU A 97 -4.49 -12.97 29.23
CA GLU A 97 -3.51 -13.84 28.57
C GLU A 97 -3.94 -15.30 28.65
N TYR A 98 -3.64 -16.07 27.62
CA TYR A 98 -3.89 -17.51 27.61
C TYR A 98 -2.96 -18.24 28.58
N THR A 99 -3.51 -19.17 29.33
CA THR A 99 -2.72 -20.16 30.09
C THR A 99 -2.25 -21.29 29.15
N ASP A 100 -1.23 -22.06 29.55
CA ASP A 100 -0.71 -23.21 28.78
C ASP A 100 -1.80 -24.25 28.44
N THR A 101 -2.77 -24.41 29.34
CA THR A 101 -3.89 -25.34 29.13
C THR A 101 -4.86 -24.80 28.06
N GLU A 102 -5.14 -23.52 28.09
CA GLU A 102 -6.00 -22.84 27.10
C GLU A 102 -5.33 -22.79 25.73
N LEU A 103 -4.01 -22.52 25.67
CA LEU A 103 -3.25 -22.60 24.42
C LEU A 103 -3.26 -24.01 23.80
N THR A 104 -3.17 -25.06 24.65
CA THR A 104 -3.28 -26.43 24.17
C THR A 104 -4.67 -26.71 23.59
N LEU A 105 -5.71 -26.19 24.21
CA LEU A 105 -7.09 -26.35 23.73
C LEU A 105 -7.30 -25.53 22.45
N LEU A 106 -6.81 -24.30 22.42
CA LEU A 106 -6.86 -23.42 21.24
C LEU A 106 -6.23 -24.09 20.02
N GLY A 107 -5.02 -24.64 20.15
CA GLY A 107 -4.37 -25.34 19.07
C GLY A 107 -5.16 -26.55 18.55
N LYS A 108 -5.86 -27.28 19.43
CA LYS A 108 -6.77 -28.36 19.01
C LYS A 108 -7.99 -27.81 18.26
N THR A 109 -8.56 -26.71 18.74
CA THR A 109 -9.71 -26.06 18.10
C THR A 109 -9.35 -25.54 16.71
N VAL A 110 -8.20 -24.88 16.58
CA VAL A 110 -7.70 -24.42 15.27
C VAL A 110 -7.40 -25.61 14.33
N GLY A 111 -6.89 -26.72 14.86
CA GLY A 111 -6.69 -27.94 14.06
C GLY A 111 -8.01 -28.57 13.59
N MET A 112 -9.08 -28.51 14.36
CA MET A 112 -10.42 -28.95 13.91
C MET A 112 -10.98 -27.97 12.86
N PHE A 113 -10.85 -26.69 13.09
CA PHE A 113 -11.20 -25.66 12.12
C PHE A 113 -10.51 -25.87 10.75
N ASP A 114 -9.20 -26.13 10.75
CA ASP A 114 -8.43 -26.43 9.54
C ASP A 114 -9.00 -27.65 8.78
N MET A 115 -9.33 -28.72 9.49
CA MET A 115 -9.93 -29.92 8.89
C MET A 115 -11.29 -29.61 8.24
N ASP A 116 -12.13 -28.81 8.91
CA ASP A 116 -13.45 -28.42 8.39
C ASP A 116 -13.31 -27.47 7.19
N ALA A 117 -12.37 -26.53 7.24
CA ALA A 117 -12.05 -25.61 6.13
C ALA A 117 -11.61 -26.36 4.87
N LYS A 118 -10.78 -27.40 5.03
CA LYS A 118 -10.36 -28.28 3.92
C LYS A 118 -11.44 -29.21 3.39
N ALA A 119 -12.40 -29.60 4.26
CA ALA A 119 -13.52 -30.45 3.87
C ALA A 119 -14.66 -29.67 3.19
N GLY A 120 -14.77 -28.37 3.45
CA GLY A 120 -15.79 -27.48 2.95
C GLY A 120 -15.21 -26.21 2.31
N THR A 121 -15.53 -25.07 2.89
CA THR A 121 -14.94 -23.77 2.54
C THR A 121 -14.36 -23.10 3.78
N LEU A 122 -13.40 -22.20 3.58
CA LEU A 122 -12.80 -21.42 4.65
C LEU A 122 -13.86 -20.56 5.36
N GLU A 123 -14.80 -20.01 4.60
CA GLU A 123 -15.88 -19.15 5.06
C GLU A 123 -16.90 -19.92 5.92
N ASP A 124 -17.38 -21.08 5.45
CA ASP A 124 -18.34 -21.91 6.20
C ASP A 124 -17.73 -22.40 7.51
N ALA A 125 -16.47 -22.82 7.48
CA ALA A 125 -15.76 -23.23 8.69
C ALA A 125 -15.57 -22.05 9.64
N ALA A 126 -15.20 -20.86 9.15
CA ALA A 126 -15.02 -19.68 9.97
C ALA A 126 -16.31 -19.27 10.68
N GLU A 127 -17.46 -19.34 9.99
CA GLU A 127 -18.77 -19.09 10.61
C GLU A 127 -19.07 -20.09 11.73
N GLN A 128 -18.74 -21.38 11.53
CA GLN A 128 -18.98 -22.42 12.57
C GLN A 128 -18.15 -22.20 13.84
N TYR A 129 -16.92 -21.65 13.71
CA TYR A 129 -16.02 -21.44 14.84
C TYR A 129 -16.02 -20.00 15.37
N ASP A 130 -16.90 -19.15 14.86
CA ASP A 130 -16.97 -17.70 15.17
C ASP A 130 -15.64 -16.98 14.88
N TYR A 131 -14.98 -17.40 13.80
CA TYR A 131 -13.76 -16.76 13.30
C TYR A 131 -14.08 -15.80 12.16
N THR A 132 -13.21 -14.82 11.96
CA THR A 132 -13.33 -13.84 10.86
C THR A 132 -12.36 -14.20 9.74
N VAL A 133 -12.90 -14.32 8.52
CA VAL A 133 -12.07 -14.39 7.31
C VAL A 133 -11.67 -12.99 6.89
N SER A 134 -10.40 -12.82 6.66
CA SER A 134 -9.81 -11.60 6.08
C SER A 134 -9.14 -11.95 4.75
N SER A 135 -8.92 -10.96 3.91
CA SER A 135 -8.21 -11.11 2.63
C SER A 135 -7.00 -10.19 2.55
N GLY A 136 -6.06 -10.55 1.70
CA GLY A 136 -4.87 -9.78 1.43
C GLY A 136 -4.27 -10.14 0.09
N THR A 137 -3.24 -9.40 -0.28
CA THR A 137 -2.42 -9.66 -1.47
C THR A 137 -0.96 -9.76 -1.08
N PHE A 138 -0.14 -10.45 -1.88
CA PHE A 138 1.29 -10.56 -1.63
C PHE A 138 2.07 -10.72 -2.94
N THR A 139 3.33 -10.28 -2.92
CA THR A 139 4.33 -10.55 -3.96
C THR A 139 5.26 -11.68 -3.51
N ALA A 140 6.04 -12.23 -4.43
CA ALA A 140 6.94 -13.34 -4.12
C ALA A 140 8.02 -13.00 -3.06
N ASP A 141 8.36 -11.72 -2.94
CA ASP A 141 9.36 -11.17 -2.02
C ASP A 141 8.76 -10.30 -0.91
N ASP A 142 7.47 -10.50 -0.60
CA ASP A 142 6.78 -9.73 0.43
C ASP A 142 7.47 -9.90 1.80
N SER A 143 7.94 -8.78 2.34
CA SER A 143 8.60 -8.73 3.65
C SER A 143 7.69 -8.30 4.79
N THR A 144 6.41 -8.05 4.51
CA THR A 144 5.42 -7.61 5.51
C THR A 144 4.66 -8.77 6.11
N LEU A 145 4.59 -9.91 5.41
CA LEU A 145 4.02 -11.15 5.91
C LEU A 145 5.01 -11.90 6.81
N ASP A 146 4.48 -12.68 7.75
CA ASP A 146 5.29 -13.68 8.46
C ASP A 146 5.88 -14.68 7.45
N GLU A 147 7.16 -15.02 7.61
CA GLU A 147 7.89 -15.89 6.69
C GLU A 147 7.22 -17.26 6.53
N ALA A 148 6.63 -17.80 7.62
CA ALA A 148 5.94 -19.09 7.57
C ALA A 148 4.64 -18.98 6.76
N VAL A 149 3.93 -17.85 6.86
CA VAL A 149 2.71 -17.58 6.09
C VAL A 149 3.04 -17.42 4.61
N LEU A 150 4.06 -16.61 4.28
CA LEU A 150 4.50 -16.43 2.89
C LEU A 150 4.95 -17.75 2.25
N THR A 151 5.73 -18.55 2.98
CA THR A 151 6.20 -19.86 2.52
C THR A 151 5.03 -20.83 2.25
N ALA A 152 4.03 -20.83 3.13
CA ALA A 152 2.84 -21.65 2.94
C ALA A 152 2.06 -21.22 1.69
N LEU A 153 1.78 -19.90 1.55
CA LEU A 153 1.06 -19.35 0.39
C LEU A 153 1.74 -19.67 -0.94
N GLN A 154 3.07 -19.60 -0.99
CA GLN A 154 3.85 -19.91 -2.20
C GLN A 154 3.80 -21.39 -2.59
N GLY A 155 3.49 -22.28 -1.64
CA GLY A 155 3.38 -23.71 -1.87
C GLY A 155 1.99 -24.20 -2.28
N LEU A 156 0.95 -23.36 -2.14
CA LEU A 156 -0.44 -23.74 -2.41
C LEU A 156 -0.81 -23.66 -3.90
N ASP A 157 -1.77 -24.48 -4.28
CA ASP A 157 -2.53 -24.30 -5.52
C ASP A 157 -3.73 -23.38 -5.29
N GLU A 158 -4.26 -22.77 -6.38
CA GLU A 158 -5.43 -21.89 -6.30
C GLU A 158 -6.64 -22.62 -5.69
N GLY A 159 -7.26 -22.00 -4.70
CA GLY A 159 -8.36 -22.56 -3.92
C GLY A 159 -7.93 -23.53 -2.82
N GLU A 160 -6.65 -23.86 -2.72
CA GLU A 160 -6.12 -24.77 -1.69
C GLU A 160 -6.00 -24.06 -0.33
N VAL A 161 -6.42 -24.76 0.73
CA VAL A 161 -6.30 -24.32 2.14
C VAL A 161 -5.04 -24.94 2.74
N SER A 162 -4.21 -24.13 3.42
CA SER A 162 -2.99 -24.58 4.09
C SER A 162 -3.27 -25.50 5.27
N ASP A 163 -2.24 -26.18 5.75
CA ASP A 163 -2.21 -26.65 7.14
C ASP A 163 -2.17 -25.48 8.12
N VAL A 164 -2.47 -25.73 9.40
CA VAL A 164 -2.31 -24.72 10.45
C VAL A 164 -0.87 -24.22 10.47
N ILE A 165 -0.70 -22.92 10.30
CA ILE A 165 0.60 -22.26 10.40
C ILE A 165 0.72 -21.70 11.82
N ASP A 166 1.70 -22.21 12.57
CA ASP A 166 1.96 -21.83 13.96
C ASP A 166 3.12 -20.82 13.98
N THR A 167 2.80 -19.55 14.22
CA THR A 167 3.81 -18.48 14.40
C THR A 167 4.03 -18.22 15.90
N ASP A 168 4.95 -17.35 16.25
CA ASP A 168 5.23 -17.01 17.66
C ASP A 168 4.00 -16.43 18.37
N THR A 169 3.18 -15.66 17.67
CA THR A 169 2.08 -14.85 18.24
C THR A 169 0.69 -15.35 17.86
N ASP A 170 0.55 -16.07 16.76
CA ASP A 170 -0.74 -16.37 16.16
C ASP A 170 -0.75 -17.75 15.50
N TYR A 171 -1.94 -18.32 15.34
CA TYR A 171 -2.20 -19.39 14.37
C TYR A 171 -2.83 -18.76 13.11
N TYR A 172 -2.41 -19.26 11.94
CA TYR A 172 -3.03 -18.92 10.67
C TYR A 172 -3.52 -20.18 9.95
N VAL A 173 -4.63 -20.05 9.26
CA VAL A 173 -5.07 -20.94 8.19
C VAL A 173 -5.35 -20.04 6.99
N VAL A 174 -4.68 -20.30 5.88
CA VAL A 174 -4.73 -19.47 4.68
C VAL A 174 -5.23 -20.26 3.48
N ARG A 175 -5.86 -19.58 2.54
CA ARG A 175 -6.23 -20.13 1.23
C ARG A 175 -5.66 -19.22 0.16
N LEU A 176 -4.99 -19.81 -0.84
CA LEU A 176 -4.58 -19.06 -2.02
C LEU A 176 -5.80 -18.87 -2.93
N ASP A 177 -6.21 -17.64 -3.15
CA ASP A 177 -7.37 -17.35 -3.98
C ASP A 177 -6.97 -17.29 -5.46
N GLU A 178 -5.97 -16.47 -5.81
CA GLU A 178 -5.44 -16.33 -7.17
C GLU A 178 -3.92 -16.23 -7.16
N LYS A 179 -3.23 -17.01 -8.01
CA LYS A 179 -1.76 -16.92 -8.22
C LYS A 179 -1.36 -15.61 -8.90
N THR A 180 -2.28 -15.04 -9.69
CA THR A 180 -2.12 -13.75 -10.35
C THR A 180 -3.45 -13.01 -10.28
N ASP A 181 -3.59 -12.15 -9.29
CA ASP A 181 -4.72 -11.22 -9.19
C ASP A 181 -4.47 -10.05 -10.14
N ALA A 182 -5.32 -9.92 -11.16
CA ALA A 182 -5.10 -8.96 -12.24
C ALA A 182 -5.12 -7.49 -11.77
N ASP A 183 -6.05 -7.16 -10.86
CA ASP A 183 -6.20 -5.79 -10.36
C ASP A 183 -5.06 -5.44 -9.39
N ALA A 184 -4.69 -6.37 -8.52
CA ALA A 184 -3.56 -6.20 -7.60
C ALA A 184 -2.23 -6.12 -8.36
N THR A 185 -2.03 -6.95 -9.39
CA THR A 185 -0.85 -6.94 -10.26
C THR A 185 -0.71 -5.61 -10.99
N GLU A 186 -1.81 -5.06 -11.55
CA GLU A 186 -1.75 -3.75 -12.20
C GLU A 186 -1.45 -2.63 -11.18
N THR A 187 -2.03 -2.70 -9.99
CA THR A 187 -1.73 -1.76 -8.90
C THR A 187 -0.26 -1.81 -8.53
N THR A 188 0.33 -3.00 -8.38
CA THR A 188 1.75 -3.20 -8.08
C THR A 188 2.63 -2.64 -9.20
N ARG A 189 2.25 -2.88 -10.47
CA ARG A 189 2.93 -2.30 -11.64
C ARG A 189 3.01 -0.79 -11.57
N GLN A 190 1.89 -0.13 -11.29
CA GLN A 190 1.83 1.33 -11.17
C GLN A 190 2.65 1.85 -9.98
N ASN A 191 2.65 1.12 -8.86
CA ASN A 191 3.47 1.46 -7.69
C ASN A 191 4.98 1.38 -8.01
N ILE A 192 5.42 0.34 -8.72
CA ILE A 192 6.82 0.19 -9.14
C ILE A 192 7.23 1.34 -10.07
N ILE A 193 6.39 1.70 -11.05
CA ILE A 193 6.64 2.84 -11.95
C ILE A 193 6.76 4.14 -11.14
N SER A 194 5.80 4.39 -10.23
CA SER A 194 5.80 5.59 -9.39
C SER A 194 7.03 5.65 -8.48
N GLN A 195 7.47 4.53 -7.94
CA GLN A 195 8.67 4.45 -7.11
C GLN A 195 9.92 4.77 -7.94
N ARG A 196 10.08 4.16 -9.12
CA ARG A 196 11.21 4.45 -10.03
C ARG A 196 11.26 5.92 -10.45
N GLN A 197 10.09 6.56 -10.65
CA GLN A 197 9.98 7.98 -10.96
C GLN A 197 10.41 8.85 -9.77
N SER A 198 9.99 8.49 -8.57
CA SER A 198 10.38 9.19 -7.33
C SER A 198 11.88 9.08 -7.07
N ASP A 199 12.41 7.87 -7.18
CA ASP A 199 13.84 7.60 -6.95
C ASP A 199 14.70 8.41 -7.94
N LEU A 200 14.33 8.42 -9.23
CA LEU A 200 15.03 9.20 -10.25
C LEU A 200 14.99 10.71 -9.95
N TYR A 201 13.85 11.22 -9.49
CA TYR A 201 13.71 12.63 -9.11
C TYR A 201 14.57 12.98 -7.89
N ASP A 202 14.65 12.11 -6.90
CA ASP A 202 15.40 12.33 -5.66
C ASP A 202 16.94 12.26 -5.90
N GLU A 203 17.39 11.54 -6.94
CA GLU A 203 18.79 11.44 -7.33
C GLU A 203 19.30 12.63 -8.16
N THR A 204 18.38 13.47 -8.71
CA THR A 204 18.69 14.58 -9.65
C THR A 204 18.67 15.94 -8.97
#